data_0f0d758d9307fd1b86f3e81bcf563110
#
_entry.id   0f0d758d9307fd1b86f3e81bcf563110
#
_cell.length_a   1.000
_cell.length_b   1.000
_cell.length_c   1.000
_cell.angle_alpha   90.00
_cell.angle_beta   90.00
_cell.angle_gamma   90.00
#
_symmetry.space_group_name_H-M   'P 1'
#
loop_
_entity.id
_entity.type
_entity.pdbx_description
1 polymer ?
#
loop_
_entity_poly.entity_id
_entity_poly.type
_entity_poly.pdbx_seq_one_letter_code
_entity_poly.pdbx_strand_id
1 'polypeptide(L)'
;MKKRILYYIWIACAAVLLHSCEDVETHKPYGDGSGHAPGTVQVTSYEQIPGGVTLKFIAPTDEDLLYIKIKYTLDNGKEMEARASLYTDETTIEGFGNTNPKKLVISAVNKMEKEGEAIITEIVPGKPAYLTAIEEIEVNPTFGGIYIHTTNGGRNYLIFDVGV
;
A
#
# COMPACT_ATOMS: atom_id res chain seq x y z
N MET A 1 -59.50 -27.90 0.89
CA MET A 1 -58.94 -27.06 -0.19
C MET A 1 -58.06 -25.92 0.30
N LYS A 2 -58.41 -25.15 1.31
CA LYS A 2 -57.65 -23.99 1.80
C LYS A 2 -56.21 -24.32 2.27
N LYS A 3 -55.99 -25.48 2.94
CA LYS A 3 -54.63 -25.89 3.42
C LYS A 3 -53.64 -26.23 2.28
N ARG A 4 -54.14 -26.74 1.14
CA ARG A 4 -53.26 -27.02 -0.02
C ARG A 4 -52.85 -25.76 -0.73
N ILE A 5 -53.75 -24.75 -0.82
CA ILE A 5 -53.44 -23.44 -1.41
C ILE A 5 -52.37 -22.70 -0.57
N LEU A 6 -52.48 -22.74 0.77
CA LEU A 6 -51.47 -22.15 1.65
C LEU A 6 -50.07 -22.79 1.48
N TYR A 7 -50.03 -24.09 1.26
CA TYR A 7 -48.77 -24.82 1.05
C TYR A 7 -48.09 -24.43 -0.28
N TYR A 8 -48.87 -24.24 -1.36
CA TYR A 8 -48.31 -23.77 -2.64
C TYR A 8 -47.86 -22.31 -2.59
N ILE A 9 -48.53 -21.46 -1.82
CA ILE A 9 -48.10 -20.07 -1.61
C ILE A 9 -46.78 -20.06 -0.83
N TRP A 10 -46.62 -20.92 0.17
CA TRP A 10 -45.38 -21.02 0.96
C TRP A 10 -44.18 -21.48 0.11
N ILE A 11 -44.41 -22.47 -0.78
CA ILE A 11 -43.37 -22.95 -1.71
C ILE A 11 -43.02 -21.86 -2.73
N ALA A 12 -43.97 -21.14 -3.23
CA ALA A 12 -43.76 -20.05 -4.19
C ALA A 12 -42.94 -18.89 -3.54
N CYS A 13 -43.29 -18.50 -2.30
CA CYS A 13 -42.50 -17.53 -1.53
C CYS A 13 -41.07 -17.99 -1.25
N ALA A 14 -40.89 -19.28 -0.88
CA ALA A 14 -39.56 -19.82 -0.64
C ALA A 14 -38.70 -19.86 -1.92
N ALA A 15 -39.30 -20.13 -3.08
CA ALA A 15 -38.61 -20.12 -4.37
C ALA A 15 -38.13 -18.70 -4.78
N VAL A 16 -38.87 -17.66 -4.43
CA VAL A 16 -38.50 -16.27 -4.73
C VAL A 16 -37.33 -15.78 -3.87
N LEU A 17 -37.20 -16.32 -2.65
CA LEU A 17 -36.07 -15.95 -1.75
C LEU A 17 -34.73 -16.58 -2.14
N LEU A 18 -34.73 -17.62 -3.01
CA LEU A 18 -33.51 -18.27 -3.47
C LEU A 18 -32.87 -17.61 -4.69
N HIS A 19 -33.49 -16.59 -5.28
CA HIS A 19 -32.97 -15.86 -6.43
C HIS A 19 -32.25 -14.56 -6.05
N SER A 20 -32.00 -14.31 -4.77
CA SER A 20 -31.30 -13.11 -4.29
C SER A 20 -29.78 -13.29 -4.11
N CYS A 21 -29.16 -14.21 -4.83
CA CYS A 21 -27.73 -14.16 -5.10
C CYS A 21 -27.57 -13.73 -6.56
N GLU A 22 -27.73 -12.44 -6.82
CA GLU A 22 -27.03 -11.82 -7.93
C GLU A 22 -25.54 -11.97 -7.62
N ASP A 23 -24.80 -12.63 -8.50
CA ASP A 23 -23.35 -12.65 -8.46
C ASP A 23 -22.90 -11.20 -8.30
N VAL A 24 -22.34 -10.89 -7.13
CA VAL A 24 -21.57 -9.65 -6.95
C VAL A 24 -20.53 -9.71 -8.06
N GLU A 25 -20.74 -8.93 -9.12
CA GLU A 25 -19.76 -8.80 -10.19
C GLU A 25 -18.42 -8.53 -9.50
N THR A 26 -17.59 -9.58 -9.44
CA THR A 26 -16.23 -9.48 -8.95
C THR A 26 -15.64 -8.27 -9.64
N HIS A 27 -15.38 -7.24 -8.86
CA HIS A 27 -14.78 -5.97 -9.19
C HIS A 27 -14.08 -6.01 -10.55
N LYS A 28 -14.81 -5.71 -11.61
CA LYS A 28 -14.16 -5.40 -12.88
C LYS A 28 -13.34 -4.15 -12.60
N PRO A 29 -12.03 -4.15 -12.91
CA PRO A 29 -11.25 -2.92 -12.80
C PRO A 29 -12.05 -1.81 -13.47
N TYR A 30 -12.08 -0.64 -12.85
CA TYR A 30 -12.96 0.49 -13.20
C TYR A 30 -12.72 1.01 -14.63
N GLY A 31 -11.73 0.45 -15.33
CA GLY A 31 -11.37 0.77 -16.69
C GLY A 31 -11.07 -0.47 -17.52
N ASP A 32 -11.27 -0.37 -18.81
CA ASP A 32 -10.96 -1.41 -19.80
C ASP A 32 -9.55 -1.29 -20.41
N GLY A 33 -8.71 -0.40 -19.86
CA GLY A 33 -7.38 -0.08 -20.37
C GLY A 33 -7.38 0.71 -21.67
N SER A 34 -8.54 1.27 -22.04
CA SER A 34 -8.69 2.09 -23.25
C SER A 34 -8.20 3.53 -23.05
N GLY A 35 -8.34 4.33 -24.10
CA GLY A 35 -7.99 5.75 -24.04
C GLY A 35 -6.51 6.02 -24.34
N HIS A 36 -6.12 7.26 -24.17
CA HIS A 36 -4.74 7.71 -24.34
C HIS A 36 -3.91 7.31 -23.13
N ALA A 37 -2.70 6.82 -23.35
CA ALA A 37 -1.75 6.57 -22.27
C ALA A 37 -1.27 7.91 -21.71
N PRO A 38 -1.32 8.11 -20.35
CA PRO A 38 -0.85 9.35 -19.76
C PRO A 38 0.64 9.62 -20.04
N GLY A 39 1.04 10.88 -19.90
CA GLY A 39 2.42 11.29 -20.00
C GLY A 39 3.29 10.71 -18.88
N THR A 40 4.59 10.94 -18.98
CA THR A 40 5.61 10.41 -18.07
C THR A 40 5.65 11.24 -16.77
N VAL A 41 5.78 10.58 -15.64
CA VAL A 41 6.03 11.21 -14.32
C VAL A 41 7.47 11.74 -14.26
N GLN A 42 7.69 12.87 -13.62
CA GLN A 42 9.03 13.40 -13.37
C GLN A 42 9.35 13.34 -11.89
N VAL A 43 10.31 12.53 -11.49
CA VAL A 43 10.83 12.52 -10.12
C VAL A 43 11.77 13.72 -9.94
N THR A 44 11.51 14.57 -8.96
CA THR A 44 12.30 15.77 -8.68
C THR A 44 13.35 15.53 -7.60
N SER A 45 12.98 14.86 -6.52
CA SER A 45 13.87 14.53 -5.41
C SER A 45 13.26 13.45 -4.52
N TYR A 46 14.03 12.98 -3.55
CA TYR A 46 13.51 12.22 -2.42
C TYR A 46 14.23 12.58 -1.13
N GLU A 47 13.54 12.40 -0.02
CA GLU A 47 14.06 12.57 1.34
C GLU A 47 14.03 11.24 2.06
N GLN A 48 15.12 10.91 2.77
CA GLN A 48 15.19 9.67 3.55
C GLN A 48 14.35 9.77 4.82
N ILE A 49 13.57 8.73 5.08
CA ILE A 49 12.84 8.53 6.34
C ILE A 49 13.19 7.17 6.92
N PRO A 50 12.92 6.89 8.19
CA PRO A 50 13.22 5.60 8.80
C PRO A 50 12.59 4.43 8.04
N GLY A 51 13.43 3.59 7.41
CA GLY A 51 12.99 2.44 6.61
C GLY A 51 12.30 2.78 5.29
N GLY A 52 12.49 4.01 4.77
CA GLY A 52 11.85 4.43 3.54
C GLY A 52 12.35 5.75 2.98
N VAL A 53 11.55 6.33 2.09
CA VAL A 53 11.75 7.66 1.51
C VAL A 53 10.41 8.37 1.33
N THR A 54 10.43 9.70 1.41
CA THR A 54 9.38 10.55 0.86
C THR A 54 9.83 10.97 -0.54
N LEU A 55 9.13 10.49 -1.55
CA LEU A 55 9.40 10.77 -2.97
C LEU A 55 8.64 12.00 -3.42
N LYS A 56 9.31 12.97 -4.04
CA LYS A 56 8.71 14.16 -4.64
C LYS A 56 8.71 14.05 -6.17
N PHE A 57 7.59 14.38 -6.78
CA PHE A 57 7.40 14.22 -8.22
C PHE A 57 6.48 15.29 -8.81
N ILE A 58 6.54 15.43 -10.13
CA ILE A 58 5.59 16.19 -10.93
C ILE A 58 4.78 15.22 -11.76
N ALA A 59 3.46 15.23 -11.53
CA ALA A 59 2.52 14.44 -12.33
C ALA A 59 2.35 15.04 -13.73
N PRO A 60 2.09 14.23 -14.77
CA PRO A 60 1.72 14.75 -16.08
C PRO A 60 0.37 15.48 -16.03
N THR A 61 0.15 16.39 -16.97
CA THR A 61 -1.03 17.27 -17.01
C THR A 61 -2.19 16.70 -17.83
N ASP A 62 -2.33 15.40 -17.91
CA ASP A 62 -3.41 14.73 -18.64
C ASP A 62 -4.76 14.89 -17.92
N GLU A 63 -5.82 15.28 -18.64
CA GLU A 63 -7.16 15.55 -18.08
C GLU A 63 -7.84 14.27 -17.53
N ASP A 64 -7.45 13.12 -18.03
CA ASP A 64 -7.95 11.81 -17.64
C ASP A 64 -7.04 11.08 -16.65
N LEU A 65 -5.98 11.74 -16.14
CA LEU A 65 -5.11 11.18 -15.10
C LEU A 65 -5.93 10.80 -13.86
N LEU A 66 -5.67 9.60 -13.32
CA LEU A 66 -6.34 9.09 -12.14
C LEU A 66 -5.41 9.06 -10.92
N TYR A 67 -4.23 8.43 -11.05
CA TYR A 67 -3.23 8.32 -9.98
C TYR A 67 -1.84 8.01 -10.55
N ILE A 68 -0.84 8.17 -9.69
CA ILE A 68 0.53 7.72 -9.96
C ILE A 68 0.74 6.37 -9.28
N LYS A 69 1.17 5.37 -10.05
CA LYS A 69 1.49 4.01 -9.59
C LYS A 69 2.98 3.87 -9.36
N ILE A 70 3.37 3.34 -8.22
CA ILE A 70 4.77 3.10 -7.86
C ILE A 70 4.91 1.64 -7.44
N LYS A 71 5.64 0.87 -8.22
CA LYS A 71 5.95 -0.54 -7.92
C LYS A 71 7.36 -0.65 -7.38
N TYR A 72 7.54 -1.46 -6.35
CA TYR A 72 8.83 -1.73 -5.74
C TYR A 72 8.86 -3.10 -5.08
N THR A 73 10.06 -3.59 -4.78
CA THR A 73 10.25 -4.89 -4.15
C THR A 73 10.89 -4.71 -2.77
N LEU A 74 10.30 -5.32 -1.76
CA LEU A 74 10.85 -5.37 -0.40
C LEU A 74 12.04 -6.33 -0.31
N ASP A 75 12.79 -6.25 0.79
CA ASP A 75 13.98 -7.08 1.02
C ASP A 75 13.70 -8.59 1.06
N ASN A 76 12.47 -8.99 1.38
CA ASN A 76 12.00 -10.37 1.37
C ASN A 76 11.51 -10.86 0.00
N GLY A 77 11.69 -10.06 -1.06
CA GLY A 77 11.25 -10.36 -2.43
C GLY A 77 9.77 -10.10 -2.70
N LYS A 78 9.01 -9.58 -1.73
CA LYS A 78 7.60 -9.25 -1.94
C LYS A 78 7.47 -7.99 -2.79
N GLU A 79 6.72 -8.09 -3.88
CA GLU A 79 6.34 -6.94 -4.69
C GLU A 79 5.26 -6.12 -3.99
N MET A 80 5.44 -4.81 -4.01
CA MET A 80 4.54 -3.84 -3.41
C MET A 80 4.12 -2.79 -4.46
N GLU A 81 2.94 -2.25 -4.28
CA GLU A 81 2.42 -1.15 -5.08
C GLU A 81 1.94 -0.04 -4.14
N ALA A 82 2.45 1.16 -4.36
CA ALA A 82 1.93 2.37 -3.75
C ALA A 82 1.22 3.20 -4.81
N ARG A 83 0.19 3.95 -4.39
CA ARG A 83 -0.57 4.85 -5.24
C ARG A 83 -0.54 6.25 -4.65
N ALA A 84 -0.10 7.21 -5.45
CA ALA A 84 -0.14 8.62 -5.08
C ALA A 84 -1.27 9.33 -5.81
N SER A 85 -1.95 10.22 -5.11
CA SER A 85 -3.02 11.02 -5.70
C SER A 85 -2.45 12.02 -6.72
N LEU A 86 -3.22 12.31 -7.76
CA LEU A 86 -2.90 13.37 -8.72
C LEU A 86 -2.88 14.79 -8.09
N TYR A 87 -3.42 14.93 -6.87
CA TYR A 87 -3.47 16.22 -6.14
C TYR A 87 -2.30 16.42 -5.19
N THR A 88 -1.37 15.47 -5.12
CA THR A 88 -0.17 15.56 -4.29
C THR A 88 1.07 15.53 -5.16
N ASP A 89 2.10 16.21 -4.73
CA ASP A 89 3.42 16.25 -5.34
C ASP A 89 4.46 15.38 -4.63
N GLU A 90 4.01 14.66 -3.57
CA GLU A 90 4.84 13.76 -2.80
C GLU A 90 4.07 12.50 -2.33
N THR A 91 4.83 11.45 -2.06
CA THR A 91 4.31 10.21 -1.46
C THR A 91 5.40 9.47 -0.68
N THR A 92 4.98 8.74 0.34
CA THR A 92 5.88 7.96 1.19
C THR A 92 5.95 6.51 0.71
N ILE A 93 7.17 6.01 0.54
CA ILE A 93 7.48 4.61 0.22
C ILE A 93 8.30 4.05 1.38
N GLU A 94 7.78 3.05 2.07
CA GLU A 94 8.38 2.50 3.28
C GLU A 94 8.29 0.97 3.33
N GLY A 95 8.89 0.37 4.36
CA GLY A 95 8.91 -1.08 4.59
C GLY A 95 10.26 -1.73 4.27
N PHE A 96 11.31 -0.93 4.00
CA PHE A 96 12.65 -1.46 3.76
C PHE A 96 13.37 -1.75 5.07
N GLY A 97 13.96 -2.94 5.14
CA GLY A 97 14.72 -3.42 6.32
C GLY A 97 16.21 -3.05 6.28
N ASN A 98 16.68 -2.38 5.24
CA ASN A 98 18.09 -1.98 5.08
C ASN A 98 18.21 -0.69 4.24
N THR A 99 19.42 -0.18 4.13
CA THR A 99 19.77 1.04 3.38
C THR A 99 20.37 0.76 2.00
N ASN A 100 20.21 -0.46 1.47
CA ASN A 100 20.69 -0.76 0.12
C ASN A 100 19.84 -0.02 -0.93
N PRO A 101 20.42 0.36 -2.06
CA PRO A 101 19.68 0.99 -3.16
C PRO A 101 18.49 0.13 -3.61
N LYS A 102 17.35 0.79 -3.84
CA LYS A 102 16.09 0.18 -4.28
C LYS A 102 15.62 0.81 -5.56
N LYS A 103 15.10 -0.01 -6.47
CA LYS A 103 14.49 0.46 -7.71
C LYS A 103 12.99 0.64 -7.54
N LEU A 104 12.52 1.82 -7.93
CA LEU A 104 11.09 2.15 -8.03
C LEU A 104 10.73 2.22 -9.51
N VAL A 105 9.63 1.58 -9.88
CA VAL A 105 9.04 1.66 -11.22
C VAL A 105 7.79 2.53 -11.10
N ILE A 106 7.79 3.69 -11.75
CA ILE A 106 6.78 4.72 -11.56
C ILE A 106 6.09 4.99 -12.88
N SER A 107 4.76 4.91 -12.92
CA SER A 107 3.92 5.19 -14.08
C SER A 107 2.69 6.03 -13.69
N ALA A 108 2.21 6.81 -14.63
CA ALA A 108 0.92 7.48 -14.53
C ALA A 108 -0.19 6.55 -15.03
N VAL A 109 -1.37 6.62 -14.44
CA VAL A 109 -2.52 5.77 -14.78
C VAL A 109 -3.74 6.65 -15.04
N ASN A 110 -4.42 6.43 -16.16
CA ASN A 110 -5.63 7.18 -16.51
C ASN A 110 -6.90 6.58 -15.87
N LYS A 111 -8.03 7.26 -16.02
CA LYS A 111 -9.34 6.83 -15.48
C LYS A 111 -9.85 5.51 -16.04
N MET A 112 -9.30 5.06 -17.17
CA MET A 112 -9.60 3.76 -17.80
C MET A 112 -8.55 2.70 -17.42
N GLU A 113 -7.72 2.95 -16.40
CA GLU A 113 -6.64 2.09 -15.89
C GLU A 113 -5.55 1.75 -16.91
N LYS A 114 -5.39 2.59 -17.95
CA LYS A 114 -4.26 2.47 -18.86
C LYS A 114 -3.03 3.11 -18.24
N GLU A 115 -1.95 2.34 -18.20
CA GLU A 115 -0.64 2.83 -17.73
C GLU A 115 0.08 3.57 -18.85
N GLY A 116 0.68 4.71 -18.49
CA GLY A 116 1.64 5.44 -19.33
C GLY A 116 3.01 4.80 -19.31
N GLU A 117 3.97 5.45 -19.96
CA GLU A 117 5.36 5.00 -19.95
C GLU A 117 5.93 5.04 -18.53
N ALA A 118 6.50 3.91 -18.10
CA ALA A 118 7.11 3.80 -16.79
C ALA A 118 8.54 4.32 -16.78
N ILE A 119 8.91 5.05 -15.73
CA ILE A 119 10.29 5.41 -15.42
C ILE A 119 10.83 4.54 -14.30
N ILE A 120 12.15 4.35 -14.29
CA ILE A 120 12.86 3.65 -13.22
C ILE A 120 13.72 4.65 -12.49
N THR A 121 13.51 4.77 -11.18
CA THR A 121 14.30 5.63 -10.29
C THR A 121 14.93 4.77 -9.20
N GLU A 122 16.20 5.01 -8.90
CA GLU A 122 16.89 4.38 -7.78
C GLU A 122 16.89 5.31 -6.57
N ILE A 123 16.53 4.75 -5.42
CA ILE A 123 16.51 5.47 -4.12
C ILE A 123 17.32 4.70 -3.08
N VAL A 124 17.78 5.41 -2.07
CA VAL A 124 18.42 4.80 -0.88
C VAL A 124 17.53 5.09 0.32
N PRO A 125 16.90 4.06 0.93
CA PRO A 125 16.06 4.25 2.10
C PRO A 125 16.87 4.74 3.31
N GLY A 126 16.21 5.47 4.19
CA GLY A 126 16.80 5.82 5.49
C GLY A 126 16.94 4.60 6.40
N LYS A 127 17.79 4.73 7.41
CA LYS A 127 18.05 3.66 8.38
C LYS A 127 16.75 3.23 9.05
N PRO A 128 16.40 1.92 9.04
CA PRO A 128 15.20 1.42 9.70
C PRO A 128 15.20 1.72 11.20
N ALA A 129 14.04 2.09 11.74
CA ALA A 129 13.89 2.48 13.14
C ALA A 129 14.38 1.42 14.13
N TYR A 130 14.19 0.13 13.81
CA TYR A 130 14.63 -0.96 14.68
C TYR A 130 16.18 -1.02 14.82
N LEU A 131 16.93 -0.68 13.75
CA LEU A 131 18.40 -0.64 13.82
C LEU A 131 18.88 0.51 14.71
N THR A 132 18.22 1.68 14.64
CA THR A 132 18.51 2.79 15.52
C THR A 132 18.19 2.43 16.97
N ALA A 133 17.04 1.80 17.21
CA ALA A 133 16.64 1.37 18.54
C ALA A 133 17.62 0.35 19.17
N ILE A 134 18.14 -0.59 18.38
CA ILE A 134 19.14 -1.58 18.84
C ILE A 134 20.46 -0.89 19.19
N GLU A 135 20.90 0.09 18.42
CA GLU A 135 22.16 0.80 18.70
C GLU A 135 22.08 1.71 19.92
N GLU A 136 20.89 2.25 20.19
CA GLU A 136 20.65 3.18 21.30
C GLU A 136 20.03 2.49 22.53
N ILE A 137 19.98 1.15 22.53
CA ILE A 137 19.42 0.40 23.66
C ILE A 137 20.35 0.49 24.87
N GLU A 138 19.80 0.97 25.98
CA GLU A 138 20.46 0.98 27.28
C GLU A 138 19.75 0.00 28.22
N VAL A 139 20.50 -0.90 28.80
CA VAL A 139 20.00 -1.88 29.77
C VAL A 139 20.63 -1.61 31.13
N ASN A 140 19.80 -1.22 32.07
CA ASN A 140 20.25 -0.90 33.43
C ASN A 140 19.60 -1.85 34.46
N PRO A 141 20.34 -2.35 35.42
CA PRO A 141 19.76 -3.12 36.51
C PRO A 141 18.93 -2.22 37.42
N THR A 142 17.82 -2.77 37.91
CA THR A 142 16.96 -2.12 38.89
C THR A 142 16.58 -3.10 40.00
N PHE A 143 15.95 -2.61 41.06
CA PHE A 143 15.52 -3.47 42.16
C PHE A 143 14.46 -4.46 41.71
N GLY A 144 14.84 -5.73 41.61
CA GLY A 144 13.94 -6.81 41.17
C GLY A 144 13.79 -7.00 39.66
N GLY A 145 14.65 -6.38 38.82
CA GLY A 145 14.57 -6.54 37.36
C GLY A 145 15.60 -5.74 36.59
N ILE A 146 15.29 -5.48 35.35
CA ILE A 146 16.04 -4.62 34.43
C ILE A 146 15.17 -3.49 33.92
N TYR A 147 15.78 -2.35 33.66
CA TYR A 147 15.17 -1.23 32.95
C TYR A 147 15.82 -1.13 31.56
N ILE A 148 14.98 -1.10 30.53
CA ILE A 148 15.41 -0.97 29.14
C ILE A 148 14.94 0.40 28.65
N HIS A 149 15.89 1.20 28.16
CA HIS A 149 15.62 2.47 27.50
C HIS A 149 16.13 2.42 26.08
N THR A 150 15.34 2.93 25.13
CA THR A 150 15.75 3.12 23.75
C THR A 150 14.92 4.23 23.13
N THR A 151 15.41 4.85 22.08
CA THR A 151 14.67 5.82 21.29
C THR A 151 13.97 5.11 20.14
N ASN A 152 12.76 5.54 19.81
CA ASN A 152 12.04 5.10 18.64
C ASN A 152 11.73 6.32 17.76
N GLY A 153 12.66 6.66 16.87
CA GLY A 153 12.52 7.76 15.92
C GLY A 153 11.50 7.49 14.81
N GLY A 154 11.01 6.25 14.69
CA GLY A 154 9.95 5.86 13.77
C GLY A 154 8.59 5.82 14.47
N ARG A 155 7.51 5.89 13.70
CA ARG A 155 6.14 5.74 14.22
C ARG A 155 5.72 4.27 14.34
N ASN A 156 6.64 3.32 14.10
CA ASN A 156 6.39 1.89 14.12
C ASN A 156 6.51 1.32 15.53
N TYR A 157 5.73 0.27 15.82
CA TYR A 157 5.84 -0.47 17.09
C TYR A 157 7.13 -1.29 17.10
N LEU A 158 7.88 -1.22 18.20
CA LEU A 158 9.02 -2.07 18.49
C LEU A 158 8.61 -3.08 19.56
N ILE A 159 8.83 -4.36 19.30
CA ILE A 159 8.59 -5.44 20.24
C ILE A 159 9.95 -6.01 20.65
N PHE A 160 10.23 -6.00 21.95
CA PHE A 160 11.41 -6.64 22.52
C PHE A 160 10.98 -7.97 23.15
N ASP A 161 11.55 -9.08 22.66
CA ASP A 161 11.41 -10.39 23.28
C ASP A 161 12.60 -10.63 24.19
N VAL A 162 12.35 -10.62 25.49
CA VAL A 162 13.39 -10.91 26.51
C VAL A 162 13.22 -12.38 26.86
N GLY A 163 13.96 -13.25 26.16
CA GLY A 163 13.98 -14.68 26.43
C GLY A 163 14.45 -14.95 27.89
N VAL A 164 13.71 -15.81 28.58
CA VAL A 164 13.99 -16.28 29.94
C VAL A 164 14.80 -17.58 29.85
#